data_ba325c5cc09c2023736987bad3f39439
#
_entry.id   ba325c5cc09c2023736987bad3f39439
#
_cell.length_a   1.000
_cell.length_b   1.000
_cell.length_c   1.000
_cell.angle_alpha   90.00
_cell.angle_beta   90.00
_cell.angle_gamma   90.00
#
_symmetry.space_group_name_H-M   'P 1'
#
loop_
_entity.id
_entity.type
_entity.pdbx_description
1 polymer ?
#
loop_
_entity_poly.entity_id
_entity_poly.type
_entity_poly.pdbx_seq_one_letter_code
_entity_poly.pdbx_strand_id
1 'polypeptide(L)'
;LDDVEVPADRLVGGVEGQGLVQAQLVFGYTRLMVAAFGLGAGWEALRRAIRYSQERVQGGGPLSQKQGYTHKLLVPNAVRLEAARHYIEWVAERLDAGEDDLATEGAVAKYLATEAGNKAADDAIQALGGYGYTREYMVEKISRDVRITTIYEGTSEIMEWTIARDRRQPHLKSRGEQYPDWAARADTRLAQ
;
A
#
# COMPACT_ATOMS: atom_id res chain seq x y z
N LEU A 1 10.06 -27.78 -6.05
CA LEU A 1 9.33 -29.06 -6.19
C LEU A 1 10.09 -29.89 -7.18
N ASP A 2 10.55 -31.09 -6.77
CA ASP A 2 11.30 -31.99 -7.62
C ASP A 2 10.46 -33.28 -7.76
N ASP A 3 10.09 -33.63 -8.99
CA ASP A 3 9.34 -34.86 -9.37
C ASP A 3 8.10 -35.14 -8.50
N VAL A 4 7.35 -34.10 -8.13
CA VAL A 4 6.11 -34.26 -7.37
C VAL A 4 4.97 -34.64 -8.31
N GLU A 5 4.45 -35.85 -8.16
CA GLU A 5 3.28 -36.32 -8.90
C GLU A 5 2.00 -35.73 -8.31
N VAL A 6 1.18 -35.09 -9.14
CA VAL A 6 -0.13 -34.55 -8.78
C VAL A 6 -1.20 -35.11 -9.70
N PRO A 7 -2.33 -35.64 -9.20
CA PRO A 7 -3.42 -36.10 -10.02
C PRO A 7 -3.96 -35.04 -10.96
N ALA A 8 -4.32 -35.41 -12.20
CA ALA A 8 -4.77 -34.48 -13.23
C ALA A 8 -6.03 -33.69 -12.87
N ASP A 9 -6.89 -34.23 -12.01
CA ASP A 9 -8.10 -33.60 -11.49
C ASP A 9 -7.82 -32.42 -10.52
N ARG A 10 -6.56 -32.27 -10.10
CA ARG A 10 -6.08 -31.14 -9.31
C ARG A 10 -5.66 -29.90 -10.14
N LEU A 11 -5.74 -30.00 -11.48
CA LEU A 11 -5.45 -28.88 -12.36
C LEU A 11 -6.55 -27.80 -12.22
N VAL A 12 -6.18 -26.64 -11.74
CA VAL A 12 -7.10 -25.51 -11.55
C VAL A 12 -7.67 -25.06 -12.89
N GLY A 13 -9.01 -25.08 -13.03
CA GLY A 13 -9.69 -24.73 -14.26
C GLY A 13 -9.69 -25.81 -15.34
N GLY A 14 -9.03 -26.95 -15.12
CA GLY A 14 -9.05 -28.12 -16.02
C GLY A 14 -8.38 -27.91 -17.39
N VAL A 15 -7.74 -26.77 -17.63
CA VAL A 15 -7.07 -26.42 -18.90
C VAL A 15 -5.60 -26.13 -18.64
N GLU A 16 -4.73 -26.84 -19.34
CA GLU A 16 -3.28 -26.65 -19.22
C GLU A 16 -2.84 -25.29 -19.77
N GLY A 17 -1.72 -24.76 -19.25
CA GLY A 17 -1.10 -23.53 -19.73
C GLY A 17 -1.76 -22.24 -19.25
N GLN A 18 -2.83 -22.29 -18.44
CA GLN A 18 -3.56 -21.11 -17.94
C GLN A 18 -3.06 -20.59 -16.58
N GLY A 19 -2.17 -21.29 -15.92
CA GLY A 19 -1.77 -20.97 -14.53
C GLY A 19 -1.24 -19.55 -14.34
N LEU A 20 -0.45 -19.01 -15.27
CA LEU A 20 0.06 -17.65 -15.20
C LEU A 20 -1.06 -16.61 -15.30
N VAL A 21 -2.00 -16.80 -16.21
CA VAL A 21 -3.16 -15.90 -16.38
C VAL A 21 -4.02 -15.92 -15.13
N GLN A 22 -4.32 -17.09 -14.58
CA GLN A 22 -5.08 -17.26 -13.35
C GLN A 22 -4.39 -16.57 -12.16
N ALA A 23 -3.07 -16.76 -12.02
CA ALA A 23 -2.29 -16.10 -10.97
C ALA A 23 -2.32 -14.57 -11.09
N GLN A 24 -2.23 -14.03 -12.31
CA GLN A 24 -2.29 -12.58 -12.54
C GLN A 24 -3.66 -11.99 -12.18
N LEU A 25 -4.75 -12.70 -12.46
CA LEU A 25 -6.10 -12.29 -12.06
C LEU A 25 -6.23 -12.23 -10.53
N VAL A 26 -5.74 -13.27 -9.84
CA VAL A 26 -5.73 -13.30 -8.36
C VAL A 26 -4.91 -12.15 -7.79
N PHE A 27 -3.74 -11.86 -8.35
CA PHE A 27 -2.88 -10.76 -7.85
C PHE A 27 -3.53 -9.38 -7.95
N GLY A 28 -4.41 -9.14 -8.90
CA GLY A 28 -5.19 -7.90 -8.98
C GLY A 28 -5.97 -7.63 -7.69
N TYR A 29 -6.61 -8.65 -7.15
CA TYR A 29 -7.39 -8.60 -5.92
C TYR A 29 -6.52 -8.68 -4.65
N THR A 30 -5.57 -9.62 -4.58
CA THR A 30 -4.78 -9.84 -3.36
C THR A 30 -3.83 -8.69 -3.05
N ARG A 31 -3.40 -7.91 -4.03
CA ARG A 31 -2.63 -6.68 -3.81
C ARG A 31 -3.39 -5.65 -3.00
N LEU A 32 -4.71 -5.56 -3.16
CA LEU A 32 -5.53 -4.66 -2.34
C LEU A 32 -5.55 -5.11 -0.87
N MET A 33 -5.57 -6.43 -0.62
CA MET A 33 -5.46 -6.97 0.75
C MET A 33 -4.08 -6.65 1.36
N VAL A 34 -3.00 -6.81 0.60
CA VAL A 34 -1.64 -6.43 1.06
C VAL A 34 -1.55 -4.93 1.34
N ALA A 35 -2.20 -4.10 0.54
CA ALA A 35 -2.32 -2.67 0.80
C ALA A 35 -2.97 -2.39 2.16
N ALA A 36 -4.07 -3.07 2.46
CA ALA A 36 -4.76 -2.95 3.75
C ALA A 36 -3.89 -3.39 4.94
N PHE A 37 -3.05 -4.45 4.78
CA PHE A 37 -2.09 -4.85 5.83
C PHE A 37 -1.04 -3.77 6.08
N GLY A 38 -0.44 -3.21 5.02
CA GLY A 38 0.53 -2.12 5.12
C GLY A 38 -0.07 -0.89 5.80
N LEU A 39 -1.28 -0.51 5.38
CA LEU A 39 -2.02 0.60 5.94
C LEU A 39 -2.31 0.42 7.43
N GLY A 40 -2.85 -0.75 7.83
CA GLY A 40 -3.21 -1.05 9.22
C GLY A 40 -2.00 -1.04 10.15
N ALA A 41 -0.89 -1.66 9.73
CA ALA A 41 0.36 -1.66 10.48
C ALA A 41 0.91 -0.23 10.63
N GLY A 42 0.89 0.57 9.57
CA GLY A 42 1.33 1.97 9.59
C GLY A 42 0.51 2.83 10.55
N TRP A 43 -0.81 2.71 10.53
CA TRP A 43 -1.69 3.42 11.45
C TRP A 43 -1.46 3.02 12.91
N GLU A 44 -1.27 1.73 13.19
CA GLU A 44 -0.99 1.29 14.57
C GLU A 44 0.36 1.82 15.07
N ALA A 45 1.39 1.81 14.23
CA ALA A 45 2.69 2.38 14.58
C ALA A 45 2.58 3.89 14.87
N LEU A 46 1.91 4.63 13.98
CA LEU A 46 1.69 6.07 14.14
C LEU A 46 0.85 6.38 15.39
N ARG A 47 -0.21 5.62 15.67
CA ARG A 47 -1.04 5.79 16.86
C ARG A 47 -0.22 5.66 18.14
N ARG A 48 0.69 4.68 18.20
CA ARG A 48 1.61 4.51 19.35
C ARG A 48 2.56 5.70 19.48
N ALA A 49 3.11 6.18 18.37
CA ALA A 49 3.99 7.35 18.37
C ALA A 49 3.26 8.63 18.83
N ILE A 50 2.03 8.84 18.37
CA ILE A 50 1.19 9.97 18.80
C ILE A 50 0.95 9.91 20.31
N ARG A 51 0.51 8.78 20.83
CA ARG A 51 0.26 8.58 22.26
C ARG A 51 1.51 8.85 23.10
N TYR A 52 2.64 8.24 22.71
CA TYR A 52 3.92 8.46 23.38
C TYR A 52 4.31 9.94 23.37
N SER A 53 4.10 10.65 22.27
CA SER A 53 4.44 12.06 22.15
C SER A 53 3.65 12.97 23.10
N GLN A 54 2.45 12.57 23.50
CA GLN A 54 1.61 13.29 24.46
C GLN A 54 2.06 13.07 25.91
N GLU A 55 2.59 11.90 26.20
CA GLU A 55 3.00 11.49 27.56
C GLU A 55 4.47 11.84 27.85
N ARG A 56 5.34 11.77 26.85
CA ARG A 56 6.78 12.02 27.02
C ARG A 56 7.10 13.49 27.11
N VAL A 57 7.65 13.89 28.27
CA VAL A 57 8.12 15.25 28.51
C VAL A 57 9.63 15.32 28.30
N GLN A 58 10.08 16.26 27.48
CA GLN A 58 11.49 16.58 27.28
C GLN A 58 11.64 18.04 26.82
N GLY A 59 12.71 18.71 27.26
CA GLY A 59 12.94 20.11 26.90
C GLY A 59 11.78 21.03 27.31
N GLY A 60 11.24 20.82 28.52
CA GLY A 60 10.25 21.71 29.14
C GLY A 60 8.79 21.47 28.74
N GLY A 61 8.47 20.37 28.04
CA GLY A 61 7.06 20.03 27.69
C GLY A 61 6.92 18.72 26.91
N PRO A 62 5.67 18.29 26.65
CA PRO A 62 5.41 17.09 25.85
C PRO A 62 6.01 17.19 24.45
N LEU A 63 6.44 16.04 23.90
CA LEU A 63 6.98 15.99 22.53
C LEU A 63 5.96 16.44 21.49
N SER A 64 4.67 16.20 21.73
CA SER A 64 3.56 16.63 20.86
C SER A 64 3.49 18.16 20.67
N GLN A 65 4.06 18.94 21.57
CA GLN A 65 4.15 20.41 21.46
C GLN A 65 5.41 20.89 20.72
N LYS A 66 6.28 19.97 20.32
CA LYS A 66 7.52 20.29 19.59
C LYS A 66 7.27 20.23 18.09
N GLN A 67 7.16 21.38 17.46
CA GLN A 67 6.82 21.49 16.03
C GLN A 67 7.77 20.70 15.11
N GLY A 68 9.09 20.80 15.37
CA GLY A 68 10.08 20.07 14.61
C GLY A 68 9.95 18.54 14.72
N TYR A 69 9.44 18.04 15.85
CA TYR A 69 9.15 16.62 16.06
C TYR A 69 7.88 16.21 15.32
N THR A 70 6.77 16.90 15.53
CA THR A 70 5.47 16.53 14.96
C THR A 70 5.45 16.63 13.44
N HIS A 71 6.03 17.70 12.88
CA HIS A 71 6.07 17.93 11.43
C HIS A 71 7.04 17.02 10.70
N LYS A 72 8.02 16.45 11.40
CA LYS A 72 8.96 15.50 10.80
C LYS A 72 8.48 14.05 10.90
N LEU A 73 7.97 13.63 12.07
CA LEU A 73 7.77 12.21 12.38
C LEU A 73 6.30 11.79 12.41
N LEU A 74 5.35 12.70 12.66
CA LEU A 74 3.94 12.34 12.81
C LEU A 74 3.06 12.79 11.64
N VAL A 75 3.02 14.09 11.37
CA VAL A 75 2.08 14.67 10.39
C VAL A 75 2.28 14.12 8.98
N PRO A 76 3.51 13.99 8.42
CA PRO A 76 3.68 13.45 7.07
C PRO A 76 3.21 12.01 6.94
N ASN A 77 3.34 11.20 7.99
CA ASN A 77 2.87 9.83 8.01
C ASN A 77 1.34 9.75 8.05
N ALA A 78 0.68 10.60 8.86
CA ALA A 78 -0.78 10.69 8.85
C ALA A 78 -1.32 11.02 7.45
N VAL A 79 -0.74 12.00 6.78
CA VAL A 79 -1.14 12.42 5.42
C VAL A 79 -0.96 11.29 4.40
N ARG A 80 0.20 10.60 4.42
CA ARG A 80 0.45 9.49 3.48
C ARG A 80 -0.49 8.31 3.71
N LEU A 81 -0.70 7.93 4.98
CA LEU A 81 -1.59 6.83 5.33
C LEU A 81 -3.04 7.15 4.98
N GLU A 82 -3.49 8.39 5.20
CA GLU A 82 -4.83 8.82 4.86
C GLU A 82 -5.05 8.83 3.34
N ALA A 83 -4.09 9.33 2.57
CA ALA A 83 -4.14 9.28 1.11
C ALA A 83 -4.18 7.82 0.60
N ALA A 84 -3.38 6.92 1.20
CA ALA A 84 -3.41 5.50 0.86
C ALA A 84 -4.75 4.85 1.22
N ARG A 85 -5.35 5.20 2.36
CA ARG A 85 -6.67 4.71 2.78
C ARG A 85 -7.74 5.04 1.75
N HIS A 86 -7.84 6.30 1.37
CA HIS A 86 -8.82 6.75 0.36
C HIS A 86 -8.62 6.07 -0.99
N TYR A 87 -7.37 5.84 -1.39
CA TYR A 87 -7.11 5.15 -2.65
C TYR A 87 -7.54 3.67 -2.59
N ILE A 88 -7.29 2.98 -1.46
CA ILE A 88 -7.74 1.60 -1.25
C ILE A 88 -9.27 1.53 -1.31
N GLU A 89 -9.95 2.40 -0.58
CA GLU A 89 -11.41 2.46 -0.55
C GLU A 89 -12.01 2.70 -1.94
N TRP A 90 -11.46 3.64 -2.67
CA TRP A 90 -11.87 3.94 -4.04
C TRP A 90 -11.69 2.73 -4.99
N VAL A 91 -10.60 1.97 -4.86
CA VAL A 91 -10.39 0.75 -5.67
C VAL A 91 -11.38 -0.34 -5.25
N ALA A 92 -11.61 -0.51 -3.94
CA ALA A 92 -12.55 -1.48 -3.42
C ALA A 92 -13.99 -1.22 -3.91
N GLU A 93 -14.45 0.02 -3.85
CA GLU A 93 -15.76 0.43 -4.36
C GLU A 93 -15.95 0.09 -5.86
N ARG A 94 -14.91 0.27 -6.67
CA ARG A 94 -14.93 -0.08 -8.09
C ARG A 94 -15.00 -1.59 -8.31
N LEU A 95 -14.25 -2.37 -7.51
CA LEU A 95 -14.35 -3.83 -7.53
C LEU A 95 -15.75 -4.32 -7.14
N ASP A 96 -16.34 -3.72 -6.09
CA ASP A 96 -17.69 -4.04 -5.65
C ASP A 96 -18.76 -3.65 -6.68
N ALA A 97 -18.50 -2.62 -7.48
CA ALA A 97 -19.33 -2.22 -8.61
C ALA A 97 -19.17 -3.15 -9.83
N GLY A 98 -18.32 -4.16 -9.77
CA GLY A 98 -18.08 -5.12 -10.84
C GLY A 98 -17.20 -4.59 -11.97
N GLU A 99 -16.39 -3.57 -11.72
CA GLU A 99 -15.38 -3.14 -12.69
C GLU A 99 -14.27 -4.20 -12.83
N ASP A 100 -14.03 -4.64 -14.05
CA ASP A 100 -12.94 -5.54 -14.40
C ASP A 100 -11.64 -4.74 -14.67
N ASP A 101 -10.49 -5.45 -14.68
CA ASP A 101 -9.17 -4.90 -15.04
C ASP A 101 -8.66 -3.77 -14.14
N LEU A 102 -8.79 -3.96 -12.82
CA LEU A 102 -8.21 -3.06 -11.82
C LEU A 102 -6.81 -3.49 -11.34
N ALA A 103 -6.09 -4.26 -12.15
CA ALA A 103 -4.77 -4.79 -11.80
C ALA A 103 -3.74 -3.67 -11.55
N THR A 104 -3.80 -2.60 -12.34
CA THR A 104 -2.94 -1.41 -12.17
C THR A 104 -3.29 -0.65 -10.91
N GLU A 105 -4.59 -0.45 -10.65
CA GLU A 105 -5.09 0.21 -9.44
C GLU A 105 -4.71 -0.57 -8.19
N GLY A 106 -4.82 -1.90 -8.21
CA GLY A 106 -4.33 -2.76 -7.13
C GLY A 106 -2.82 -2.63 -6.91
N ALA A 107 -2.03 -2.52 -7.97
CA ALA A 107 -0.59 -2.28 -7.87
C ALA A 107 -0.28 -0.91 -7.25
N VAL A 108 -1.01 0.15 -7.64
CA VAL A 108 -0.87 1.49 -7.05
C VAL A 108 -1.25 1.49 -5.58
N ALA A 109 -2.39 0.88 -5.22
CA ALA A 109 -2.84 0.76 -3.83
C ALA A 109 -1.80 0.05 -2.96
N LYS A 110 -1.27 -1.08 -3.45
CA LYS A 110 -0.24 -1.86 -2.77
C LYS A 110 1.02 -1.03 -2.56
N TYR A 111 1.53 -0.39 -3.59
CA TYR A 111 2.73 0.44 -3.53
C TYR A 111 2.57 1.57 -2.51
N LEU A 112 1.53 2.39 -2.65
CA LEU A 112 1.29 3.54 -1.78
C LEU A 112 1.16 3.15 -0.32
N ALA A 113 0.34 2.14 -0.03
CA ALA A 113 0.01 1.77 1.34
C ALA A 113 1.16 1.05 2.06
N THR A 114 1.89 0.17 1.34
CA THR A 114 2.99 -0.56 1.96
C THR A 114 4.22 0.32 2.18
N GLU A 115 4.53 1.25 1.27
CA GLU A 115 5.59 2.24 1.47
C GLU A 115 5.24 3.22 2.61
N ALA A 116 3.99 3.72 2.65
CA ALA A 116 3.52 4.56 3.74
C ALA A 116 3.55 3.84 5.09
N GLY A 117 3.13 2.57 5.13
CA GLY A 117 3.13 1.75 6.33
C GLY A 117 4.53 1.48 6.87
N ASN A 118 5.48 1.11 6.00
CA ASN A 118 6.88 0.92 6.37
C ASN A 118 7.51 2.22 6.88
N LYS A 119 7.26 3.33 6.20
CA LYS A 119 7.78 4.64 6.65
C LYS A 119 7.19 5.07 7.98
N ALA A 120 5.90 4.86 8.20
CA ALA A 120 5.27 5.18 9.47
C ALA A 120 5.80 4.32 10.62
N ALA A 121 6.09 3.05 10.37
CA ALA A 121 6.68 2.16 11.37
C ALA A 121 8.12 2.55 11.73
N ASP A 122 8.94 2.90 10.73
CA ASP A 122 10.30 3.41 10.92
C ASP A 122 10.31 4.72 11.71
N ASP A 123 9.48 5.68 11.31
CA ASP A 123 9.34 6.96 12.00
C ASP A 123 8.76 6.81 13.42
N ALA A 124 7.94 5.80 13.68
CA ALA A 124 7.46 5.50 15.02
C ALA A 124 8.60 5.04 15.94
N ILE A 125 9.53 4.19 15.45
CA ILE A 125 10.73 3.83 16.20
C ILE A 125 11.53 5.09 16.53
N GLN A 126 11.78 5.95 15.54
CA GLN A 126 12.50 7.19 15.72
C GLN A 126 11.77 8.13 16.70
N ALA A 127 10.46 8.18 16.63
CA ALA A 127 9.63 9.04 17.49
C ALA A 127 9.69 8.65 18.97
N LEU A 128 9.78 7.34 19.26
CA LEU A 128 9.93 6.83 20.62
C LEU A 128 11.41 6.89 21.11
N GLY A 129 12.36 7.12 20.22
CA GLY A 129 13.78 7.12 20.55
C GLY A 129 14.24 5.75 21.06
N GLY A 130 15.06 5.72 22.11
CA GLY A 130 15.55 4.46 22.68
C GLY A 130 14.46 3.46 23.05
N TYR A 131 13.32 3.93 23.50
CA TYR A 131 12.15 3.07 23.79
C TYR A 131 11.54 2.43 22.53
N GLY A 132 11.60 3.10 21.37
CA GLY A 132 11.15 2.53 20.11
C GLY A 132 11.98 1.34 19.63
N TYR A 133 13.24 1.27 20.06
CA TYR A 133 14.15 0.17 19.75
C TYR A 133 13.94 -1.07 20.63
N THR A 134 13.28 -0.92 21.78
CA THR A 134 13.03 -2.01 22.73
C THR A 134 11.71 -2.72 22.45
N ARG A 135 11.59 -3.96 22.92
CA ARG A 135 10.42 -4.81 22.66
C ARG A 135 9.15 -4.39 23.42
N GLU A 136 9.30 -3.65 24.52
CA GLU A 136 8.21 -3.25 25.40
C GLU A 136 7.17 -2.35 24.71
N TYR A 137 7.61 -1.52 23.76
CA TYR A 137 6.74 -0.58 23.05
C TYR A 137 6.18 -1.12 21.74
N MET A 138 6.60 -2.31 21.29
CA MET A 138 6.05 -3.04 20.13
C MET A 138 6.22 -2.36 18.77
N VAL A 139 6.68 -1.11 18.67
CA VAL A 139 6.84 -0.43 17.37
C VAL A 139 7.94 -1.08 16.53
N GLU A 140 8.99 -1.62 17.17
CA GLU A 140 10.04 -2.39 16.48
C GLU A 140 9.48 -3.68 15.86
N LYS A 141 8.53 -4.33 16.56
CA LYS A 141 7.84 -5.52 16.03
C LYS A 141 6.99 -5.17 14.82
N ILE A 142 6.21 -4.08 14.89
CA ILE A 142 5.40 -3.61 13.76
C ILE A 142 6.29 -3.33 12.55
N SER A 143 7.45 -2.71 12.73
CA SER A 143 8.40 -2.47 11.66
C SER A 143 8.89 -3.77 11.01
N ARG A 144 9.22 -4.80 11.81
CA ARG A 144 9.60 -6.12 11.28
C ARG A 144 8.46 -6.82 10.55
N ASP A 145 7.25 -6.73 11.09
CA ASP A 145 6.07 -7.38 10.51
C ASP A 145 5.65 -6.72 9.19
N VAL A 146 5.67 -5.38 9.10
CA VAL A 146 5.24 -4.67 7.91
C VAL A 146 6.28 -4.71 6.78
N ARG A 147 7.55 -4.98 7.10
CA ARG A 147 8.65 -4.97 6.11
C ARG A 147 8.40 -5.89 4.93
N ILE A 148 7.83 -7.07 5.16
CA ILE A 148 7.55 -8.05 4.10
C ILE A 148 6.55 -7.54 3.06
N THR A 149 5.68 -6.59 3.42
CA THR A 149 4.62 -6.10 2.54
C THR A 149 5.14 -5.36 1.30
N THR A 150 6.36 -4.82 1.33
CA THR A 150 7.01 -4.21 0.16
C THR A 150 7.75 -5.22 -0.71
N ILE A 151 7.76 -6.52 -0.34
CA ILE A 151 8.52 -7.58 -1.00
C ILE A 151 7.61 -8.57 -1.70
N TYR A 152 6.70 -9.21 -0.98
CA TYR A 152 5.83 -10.25 -1.55
C TYR A 152 4.75 -9.67 -2.45
N GLU A 153 4.13 -10.52 -3.27
CA GLU A 153 3.16 -10.16 -4.32
C GLU A 153 3.66 -9.10 -5.32
N GLY A 154 4.97 -9.08 -5.49
CA GLY A 154 5.71 -8.13 -6.30
C GLY A 154 6.35 -7.05 -5.43
N THR A 155 7.68 -6.90 -5.56
CA THR A 155 8.40 -5.86 -4.82
C THR A 155 7.93 -4.46 -5.22
N SER A 156 8.27 -3.45 -4.41
CA SER A 156 7.94 -2.06 -4.72
C SER A 156 8.43 -1.66 -6.11
N GLU A 157 9.63 -2.09 -6.51
CA GLU A 157 10.20 -1.82 -7.83
C GLU A 157 9.41 -2.51 -8.97
N ILE A 158 8.91 -3.73 -8.72
CA ILE A 158 8.03 -4.42 -9.68
C ILE A 158 6.68 -3.71 -9.79
N MET A 159 6.16 -3.16 -8.69
CA MET A 159 4.94 -2.34 -8.74
C MET A 159 5.14 -1.07 -9.56
N GLU A 160 6.23 -0.34 -9.32
CA GLU A 160 6.59 0.85 -10.10
C GLU A 160 6.69 0.53 -11.60
N TRP A 161 7.41 -0.54 -11.94
CA TRP A 161 7.53 -0.98 -13.34
C TRP A 161 6.17 -1.37 -13.94
N THR A 162 5.34 -2.11 -13.20
CA THR A 162 4.00 -2.53 -13.67
C THR A 162 3.12 -1.32 -13.92
N ILE A 163 3.04 -0.38 -12.97
CA ILE A 163 2.27 0.85 -13.10
C ILE A 163 2.73 1.67 -14.30
N ALA A 164 4.04 1.87 -14.44
CA ALA A 164 4.62 2.65 -15.54
C ALA A 164 4.33 1.99 -16.91
N ARG A 165 4.51 0.66 -17.01
CA ARG A 165 4.21 -0.11 -18.20
C ARG A 165 2.74 0.03 -18.60
N ASP A 166 1.85 -0.22 -17.66
CA ASP A 166 0.42 -0.29 -17.92
C ASP A 166 -0.19 1.09 -18.24
N ARG A 167 0.34 2.16 -17.66
CA ARG A 167 -0.03 3.53 -18.02
C ARG A 167 0.56 3.98 -19.36
N ARG A 168 1.75 3.50 -19.71
CA ARG A 168 2.40 3.83 -20.98
C ARG A 168 1.80 3.11 -22.18
N GLN A 169 1.38 1.85 -22.02
CA GLN A 169 0.88 1.02 -23.12
C GLN A 169 -0.34 1.63 -23.85
N PRO A 170 -1.39 2.11 -23.17
CA PRO A 170 -2.51 2.77 -23.82
C PRO A 170 -2.08 4.05 -24.56
N HIS A 171 -1.13 4.84 -23.99
CA HIS A 171 -0.58 6.03 -24.67
C HIS A 171 0.08 5.66 -26.00
N LEU A 172 0.93 4.64 -26.00
CA LEU A 172 1.62 4.19 -27.20
C LEU A 172 0.64 3.64 -28.26
N LYS A 173 -0.36 2.87 -27.83
CA LYS A 173 -1.38 2.30 -28.72
C LYS A 173 -2.28 3.35 -29.34
N SER A 174 -2.74 4.32 -28.56
CA SER A 174 -3.66 5.38 -29.01
C SER A 174 -2.94 6.60 -29.59
N ARG A 175 -1.61 6.67 -29.53
CA ARG A 175 -0.81 7.87 -29.88
C ARG A 175 -1.30 9.14 -29.18
N GLY A 176 -1.84 8.97 -27.95
CA GLY A 176 -2.35 10.07 -27.14
C GLY A 176 -3.83 10.41 -27.36
N GLU A 177 -4.54 9.77 -28.26
CA GLU A 177 -5.96 10.01 -28.55
C GLU A 177 -6.90 9.72 -27.36
N GLN A 178 -6.44 8.94 -26.39
CA GLN A 178 -7.19 8.65 -25.16
C GLN A 178 -7.32 9.83 -24.18
N TYR A 179 -6.42 10.82 -24.23
CA TYR A 179 -6.39 11.90 -23.24
C TYR A 179 -7.59 12.85 -23.30
N PRO A 180 -8.10 13.24 -24.48
CA PRO A 180 -9.32 14.03 -24.56
C PRO A 180 -10.52 13.37 -23.88
N ASP A 181 -10.67 12.04 -24.04
CA ASP A 181 -11.75 11.29 -23.39
C ASP A 181 -11.60 11.26 -21.87
N TRP A 182 -10.38 11.12 -21.37
CA TRP A 182 -10.11 11.18 -19.94
C TRP A 182 -10.37 12.57 -19.35
N ALA A 183 -9.99 13.63 -20.05
CA ALA A 183 -10.28 15.00 -19.64
C ALA A 183 -11.79 15.25 -19.57
N ALA A 184 -12.55 14.85 -20.58
CA ALA A 184 -14.00 14.99 -20.60
C ALA A 184 -14.68 14.25 -19.45
N ARG A 185 -14.19 13.03 -19.09
CA ARG A 185 -14.69 12.28 -17.92
C ARG A 185 -14.35 12.95 -16.59
N ALA A 186 -13.17 13.56 -16.49
CA ALA A 186 -12.76 14.30 -15.29
C ALA A 186 -13.66 15.54 -15.08
N ASP A 187 -13.93 16.30 -16.12
CA ASP A 187 -14.80 17.47 -16.07
C ASP A 187 -16.24 17.10 -15.64
N THR A 188 -16.76 15.96 -16.11
CA THR A 188 -18.07 15.45 -15.72
C THR A 188 -18.14 15.08 -14.23
N ARG A 189 -17.05 14.53 -13.67
CA ARG A 189 -16.96 14.17 -12.23
C ARG A 189 -16.82 15.39 -11.32
N LEU A 190 -16.15 16.45 -11.78
CA LEU A 190 -16.01 17.70 -11.03
C LEU A 190 -17.27 18.55 -11.01
N ALA A 191 -18.21 18.28 -11.93
CA ALA A 191 -19.50 18.98 -12.03
C ALA A 191 -20.62 18.34 -11.19
N GLN A 192 -20.38 17.19 -10.59
CA GLN A 192 -21.27 16.47 -9.67
C GLN A 192 -20.84 16.71 -8.21
#